data_6db18a1bbfe7587ca00386797bbebc0f
#
_entry.id   6db18a1bbfe7587ca00386797bbebc0f
#
_cell.length_a   1.000
_cell.length_b   1.000
_cell.length_c   1.000
_cell.angle_alpha   90.00
_cell.angle_beta   90.00
_cell.angle_gamma   90.00
#
_symmetry.space_group_name_H-M   'P 1'
#
loop_
_entity.id
_entity.type
_entity.pdbx_description
1 polymer ?
#
loop_
_entity_poly.entity_id
_entity_poly.type
_entity_poly.pdbx_seq_one_letter_code
_entity_poly.pdbx_strand_id
1 'polypeptide(L)'
;MARLASPIQKGRSTMKIAVAGTGYVGLSLAVLLSQHNQVHALDIIPEKVEKINAFKSPIQDNEIERFLSEAQTGERKLDLHATVDVAEAYTGADYAIIATPTNYDSDKNFFDTSSVEAAIAAVRSVNLTAWVVIKSTIPVGYTASLRERLGDDRIIFSPEFLRESKALYDNLHPSRIVVGAPKDD
;
A
#
# COMPACT_ATOMS: atom_id res chain seq x y z
N MET A 1 -32.08 -2.49 0.28
CA MET A 1 -31.70 -2.49 1.70
C MET A 1 -30.30 -1.91 1.80
N ALA A 2 -30.17 -0.66 2.20
CA ALA A 2 -28.88 0.00 2.34
C ALA A 2 -28.07 -0.68 3.45
N ARG A 3 -26.92 -1.25 3.12
CA ARG A 3 -25.94 -1.69 4.12
C ARG A 3 -25.23 -0.44 4.65
N LEU A 4 -25.57 -0.06 5.86
CA LEU A 4 -24.85 0.95 6.63
C LEU A 4 -23.39 0.54 6.69
N ALA A 5 -22.50 1.38 6.17
CA ALA A 5 -21.07 1.30 6.42
C ALA A 5 -20.87 1.29 7.94
N SER A 6 -20.19 0.28 8.46
CA SER A 6 -19.83 0.23 9.88
C SER A 6 -19.00 1.46 10.21
N PRO A 7 -19.30 2.22 11.25
CA PRO A 7 -18.52 3.39 11.62
C PRO A 7 -17.10 2.95 11.93
N ILE A 8 -16.12 3.70 11.43
CA ILE A 8 -14.72 3.60 11.85
C ILE A 8 -14.74 3.65 13.38
N GLN A 9 -14.27 2.59 14.03
CA GLN A 9 -14.24 2.52 15.48
C GLN A 9 -13.44 3.71 16.03
N LYS A 10 -14.12 4.72 16.55
CA LYS A 10 -13.53 5.79 17.35
C LYS A 10 -12.90 5.16 18.60
N GLY A 11 -11.59 4.98 18.63
CA GLY A 11 -10.89 4.47 19.81
C GLY A 11 -9.54 3.79 19.59
N ARG A 12 -9.18 3.41 18.36
CA ARG A 12 -7.84 2.89 18.07
C ARG A 12 -6.90 4.05 17.74
N SER A 13 -5.93 4.32 18.59
CA SER A 13 -4.91 5.35 18.34
C SER A 13 -3.92 4.94 17.24
N THR A 14 -3.81 3.65 16.93
CA THR A 14 -2.92 3.07 15.91
C THR A 14 -3.71 2.10 15.03
N MET A 15 -3.55 2.18 13.72
CA MET A 15 -4.11 1.27 12.73
C MET A 15 -3.09 0.19 12.36
N LYS A 16 -3.57 -0.99 11.94
CA LYS A 16 -2.75 -1.96 11.23
C LYS A 16 -2.90 -1.75 9.73
N ILE A 17 -1.80 -1.46 9.05
CA ILE A 17 -1.75 -1.18 7.62
C ILE A 17 -0.85 -2.22 6.94
N ALA A 18 -1.35 -2.87 5.93
CA ALA A 18 -0.55 -3.72 5.06
C ALA A 18 -0.18 -2.97 3.78
N VAL A 19 1.04 -3.14 3.29
CA VAL A 19 1.53 -2.55 2.04
C VAL A 19 2.07 -3.65 1.14
N ALA A 20 1.44 -3.89 0.00
CA ALA A 20 1.87 -4.87 -0.99
C ALA A 20 2.79 -4.24 -2.04
N GLY A 21 4.01 -4.75 -2.13
CA GLY A 21 5.07 -4.23 -2.98
C GLY A 21 5.95 -3.21 -2.26
N THR A 22 7.26 -3.45 -2.27
CA THR A 22 8.28 -2.58 -1.63
C THR A 22 9.17 -1.88 -2.65
N GLY A 23 8.56 -1.42 -3.74
CA GLY A 23 9.14 -0.45 -4.67
C GLY A 23 9.10 0.98 -4.11
N TYR A 24 9.36 1.98 -4.95
CA TYR A 24 9.39 3.39 -4.51
C TYR A 24 8.10 3.82 -3.84
N VAL A 25 6.96 3.51 -4.43
CA VAL A 25 5.64 3.87 -3.89
C VAL A 25 5.36 3.16 -2.57
N GLY A 26 5.46 1.83 -2.55
CA GLY A 26 5.06 1.05 -1.38
C GLY A 26 6.01 1.25 -0.20
N LEU A 27 7.32 1.22 -0.41
CA LEU A 27 8.27 1.38 0.69
C LEU A 27 8.24 2.78 1.29
N SER A 28 8.11 3.84 0.47
CA SER A 28 7.99 5.20 0.98
C SER A 28 6.74 5.39 1.85
N LEU A 29 5.61 4.81 1.45
CA LEU A 29 4.39 4.82 2.26
C LEU A 29 4.53 3.95 3.51
N ALA A 30 5.16 2.77 3.41
CA ALA A 30 5.38 1.91 4.56
C ALA A 30 6.22 2.61 5.64
N VAL A 31 7.33 3.25 5.25
CA VAL A 31 8.18 4.03 6.16
C VAL A 31 7.44 5.25 6.73
N LEU A 32 6.71 6.00 5.88
CA LEU A 32 5.95 7.18 6.32
C LEU A 32 4.89 6.81 7.36
N LEU A 33 4.09 5.79 7.08
CA LEU A 33 2.94 5.41 7.90
C LEU A 33 3.36 4.69 9.19
N SER A 34 4.50 3.98 9.19
CA SER A 34 4.99 3.24 10.35
C SER A 34 5.47 4.14 11.51
N GLN A 35 5.59 5.43 11.30
CA GLN A 35 5.88 6.39 12.38
C GLN A 35 4.74 6.47 13.41
N HIS A 36 3.50 6.17 12.99
CA HIS A 36 2.30 6.33 13.83
C HIS A 36 1.36 5.12 13.81
N ASN A 37 1.64 4.11 12.98
CA ASN A 37 0.80 2.94 12.79
C ASN A 37 1.65 1.68 12.75
N GLN A 38 1.02 0.52 13.00
CA GLN A 38 1.64 -0.77 12.74
C GLN A 38 1.58 -1.06 11.23
N VAL A 39 2.73 -1.20 10.59
CA VAL A 39 2.82 -1.42 9.15
C VAL A 39 3.49 -2.76 8.84
N HIS A 40 2.80 -3.58 8.06
CA HIS A 40 3.33 -4.81 7.50
C HIS A 40 3.57 -4.62 6.00
N ALA A 41 4.84 -4.67 5.57
CA ALA A 41 5.23 -4.56 4.17
C ALA A 41 5.40 -5.96 3.56
N LEU A 42 4.55 -6.31 2.61
CA LEU A 42 4.59 -7.58 1.89
C LEU A 42 5.36 -7.43 0.58
N ASP A 43 6.37 -8.26 0.38
CA ASP A 43 7.03 -8.40 -0.93
C ASP A 43 7.28 -9.88 -1.22
N ILE A 44 7.33 -10.23 -2.49
CA ILE A 44 7.61 -11.60 -2.96
C ILE A 44 9.11 -11.92 -2.97
N ILE A 45 9.97 -10.93 -2.77
CA ILE A 45 11.43 -11.05 -2.85
C ILE A 45 12.01 -11.10 -1.42
N PRO A 46 12.45 -12.28 -0.92
CA PRO A 46 12.94 -12.44 0.45
C PRO A 46 14.08 -11.48 0.81
N GLU A 47 15.00 -11.24 -0.11
CA GLU A 47 16.16 -10.37 0.13
C GLU A 47 15.76 -8.91 0.40
N LYS A 48 14.64 -8.44 -0.17
CA LYS A 48 14.10 -7.13 0.15
C LYS A 48 13.51 -7.10 1.56
N VAL A 49 12.78 -8.16 1.92
CA VAL A 49 12.19 -8.32 3.24
C VAL A 49 13.28 -8.33 4.33
N GLU A 50 14.35 -9.09 4.13
CA GLU A 50 15.49 -9.14 5.04
C GLU A 50 16.15 -7.77 5.21
N LYS A 51 16.37 -7.04 4.11
CA LYS A 51 16.93 -5.69 4.16
C LYS A 51 16.06 -4.74 4.97
N ILE A 52 14.75 -4.71 4.71
CA ILE A 52 13.82 -3.80 5.41
C ILE A 52 13.80 -4.11 6.91
N ASN A 53 13.75 -5.40 7.29
CA ASN A 53 13.76 -5.83 8.69
C ASN A 53 15.10 -5.55 9.38
N ALA A 54 16.19 -5.42 8.61
CA ALA A 54 17.50 -4.98 9.10
C ALA A 54 17.66 -3.44 9.04
N PHE A 55 16.58 -2.68 8.82
CA PHE A 55 16.57 -1.22 8.63
C PHE A 55 17.52 -0.75 7.51
N LYS A 56 17.56 -1.52 6.42
CA LYS A 56 18.32 -1.18 5.21
C LYS A 56 17.36 -1.02 4.03
N SER A 57 17.56 0.01 3.22
CA SER A 57 16.75 0.21 2.03
C SER A 57 17.13 -0.77 0.93
N PRO A 58 16.15 -1.47 0.31
CA PRO A 58 16.38 -2.26 -0.90
C PRO A 58 16.38 -1.43 -2.19
N ILE A 59 16.09 -0.13 -2.11
CA ILE A 59 16.02 0.82 -3.23
C ILE A 59 16.82 2.09 -2.92
N GLN A 60 17.16 2.84 -3.95
CA GLN A 60 17.89 4.11 -3.80
C GLN A 60 16.92 5.27 -3.56
N ASP A 61 16.81 5.71 -2.31
CA ASP A 61 16.05 6.89 -1.90
C ASP A 61 16.66 7.43 -0.60
N ASN A 62 17.27 8.60 -0.66
CA ASN A 62 18.03 9.17 0.45
C ASN A 62 17.19 9.37 1.72
N GLU A 63 15.92 9.75 1.58
CA GLU A 63 15.04 9.94 2.73
C GLU A 63 14.61 8.60 3.35
N ILE A 64 14.35 7.58 2.54
CA ILE A 64 14.07 6.23 3.05
C ILE A 64 15.30 5.69 3.79
N GLU A 65 16.49 5.81 3.19
CA GLU A 65 17.74 5.37 3.81
C GLU A 65 17.99 6.09 5.13
N ARG A 66 17.76 7.41 5.18
CA ARG A 66 17.89 8.20 6.40
C ARG A 66 16.91 7.74 7.48
N PHE A 67 15.60 7.60 7.15
CA PHE A 67 14.58 7.18 8.12
C PHE A 67 14.85 5.79 8.68
N LEU A 68 15.27 4.84 7.84
CA LEU A 68 15.64 3.49 8.28
C LEU A 68 16.89 3.51 9.15
N SER A 69 17.92 4.30 8.80
CA SER A 69 19.13 4.46 9.61
C SER A 69 18.82 5.08 10.98
N GLU A 70 18.00 6.13 11.03
CA GLU A 70 17.54 6.75 12.28
C GLU A 70 16.75 5.75 13.15
N ALA A 71 15.97 4.86 12.52
CA ALA A 71 15.26 3.80 13.23
C ALA A 71 16.22 2.74 13.81
N GLN A 72 17.27 2.39 13.07
CA GLN A 72 18.29 1.46 13.52
C GLN A 72 19.07 2.00 14.73
N THR A 73 19.32 3.32 14.79
CA THR A 73 20.02 3.97 15.91
C THR A 73 19.09 4.30 17.09
N GLY A 74 17.77 4.14 16.92
CA GLY A 74 16.78 4.49 17.93
C GLY A 74 16.38 5.97 17.97
N GLU A 75 16.89 6.78 17.04
CA GLU A 75 16.53 8.21 16.93
C GLU A 75 15.10 8.39 16.38
N ARG A 76 14.59 7.40 15.65
CA ARG A 76 13.24 7.37 15.08
C ARG A 76 12.53 6.07 15.46
N LYS A 77 11.26 6.18 15.78
CA LYS A 77 10.43 4.98 15.98
C LYS A 77 9.70 4.66 14.67
N LEU A 78 9.91 3.47 14.15
CA LEU A 78 9.13 2.89 13.05
C LEU A 78 8.56 1.55 13.51
N ASP A 79 7.24 1.42 13.49
CA ASP A 79 6.56 0.13 13.72
C ASP A 79 6.34 -0.52 12.35
N LEU A 80 7.46 -0.93 11.73
CA LEU A 80 7.55 -1.49 10.39
C LEU A 80 8.08 -2.92 10.45
N HIS A 81 7.33 -3.84 9.90
CA HIS A 81 7.73 -5.23 9.73
C HIS A 81 7.52 -5.66 8.27
N ALA A 82 8.53 -6.22 7.64
CA ALA A 82 8.42 -6.77 6.29
C ALA A 82 8.27 -8.29 6.33
N THR A 83 7.47 -8.85 5.42
CA THR A 83 7.21 -10.29 5.37
C THR A 83 6.94 -10.76 3.94
N VAL A 84 7.15 -12.05 3.68
CA VAL A 84 6.68 -12.76 2.48
C VAL A 84 5.33 -13.46 2.73
N ASP A 85 4.86 -13.49 3.98
CA ASP A 85 3.66 -14.23 4.38
C ASP A 85 2.41 -13.34 4.25
N VAL A 86 1.51 -13.78 3.37
CA VAL A 86 0.23 -13.12 3.09
C VAL A 86 -0.67 -13.06 4.33
N ALA A 87 -0.71 -14.15 5.13
CA ALA A 87 -1.55 -14.20 6.30
C ALA A 87 -1.04 -13.25 7.38
N GLU A 88 0.27 -13.19 7.60
CA GLU A 88 0.89 -12.27 8.53
C GLU A 88 0.63 -10.81 8.15
N ALA A 89 0.77 -10.47 6.86
CA ALA A 89 0.57 -9.12 6.39
C ALA A 89 -0.88 -8.65 6.57
N TYR A 90 -1.87 -9.44 6.14
CA TYR A 90 -3.24 -8.97 5.99
C TYR A 90 -4.18 -9.30 7.13
N THR A 91 -3.86 -10.28 8.02
CA THR A 91 -4.73 -10.60 9.14
C THR A 91 -4.91 -9.38 10.06
N GLY A 92 -6.17 -8.95 10.22
CA GLY A 92 -6.53 -7.82 11.08
C GLY A 92 -6.08 -6.45 10.57
N ALA A 93 -5.62 -6.34 9.32
CA ALA A 93 -5.31 -5.05 8.71
C ALA A 93 -6.59 -4.22 8.53
N ASP A 94 -6.54 -2.94 8.90
CA ASP A 94 -7.61 -1.98 8.65
C ASP A 94 -7.56 -1.51 7.19
N TYR A 95 -6.34 -1.37 6.64
CA TYR A 95 -6.06 -0.98 5.26
C TYR A 95 -5.04 -1.91 4.61
N ALA A 96 -5.25 -2.20 3.32
CA ALA A 96 -4.28 -2.84 2.46
C ALA A 96 -3.96 -1.92 1.27
N ILE A 97 -2.74 -1.40 1.22
CA ILE A 97 -2.25 -0.53 0.16
C ILE A 97 -1.60 -1.41 -0.90
N ILE A 98 -2.08 -1.32 -2.14
CA ILE A 98 -1.55 -2.08 -3.27
C ILE A 98 -0.65 -1.18 -4.10
N ALA A 99 0.66 -1.44 -4.04
CA ALA A 99 1.71 -0.73 -4.77
C ALA A 99 2.57 -1.69 -5.60
N THR A 100 1.93 -2.73 -6.15
CA THR A 100 2.56 -3.72 -7.02
C THR A 100 2.87 -3.13 -8.39
N PRO A 101 3.94 -3.60 -9.09
CA PRO A 101 4.25 -3.12 -10.42
C PRO A 101 3.12 -3.40 -11.42
N THR A 102 2.86 -2.45 -12.31
CA THR A 102 2.00 -2.62 -13.47
C THR A 102 2.79 -2.29 -14.72
N ASN A 103 2.63 -3.08 -15.77
CA ASN A 103 3.31 -2.87 -17.04
C ASN A 103 2.33 -2.39 -18.10
N TYR A 104 2.75 -1.42 -18.89
CA TYR A 104 2.02 -1.00 -20.08
C TYR A 104 2.70 -1.56 -21.33
N ASP A 105 1.98 -2.37 -22.10
CA ASP A 105 2.40 -2.88 -23.39
C ASP A 105 1.91 -1.92 -24.49
N SER A 106 2.82 -1.10 -25.02
CA SER A 106 2.50 -0.12 -26.05
C SER A 106 2.07 -0.74 -27.37
N ASP A 107 2.53 -1.93 -27.67
CA ASP A 107 2.23 -2.62 -28.95
C ASP A 107 0.80 -3.18 -28.92
N LYS A 108 0.34 -3.59 -27.76
CA LYS A 108 -1.02 -4.11 -27.55
C LYS A 108 -2.00 -3.08 -27.00
N ASN A 109 -1.52 -1.88 -26.67
CA ASN A 109 -2.32 -0.85 -26.00
C ASN A 109 -2.99 -1.38 -24.72
N PHE A 110 -2.24 -2.19 -23.95
CA PHE A 110 -2.76 -2.98 -22.84
C PHE A 110 -2.00 -2.70 -21.55
N PHE A 111 -2.75 -2.47 -20.46
CA PHE A 111 -2.23 -2.44 -19.11
C PHE A 111 -2.34 -3.81 -18.46
N ASP A 112 -1.22 -4.39 -18.08
CA ASP A 112 -1.20 -5.59 -17.27
C ASP A 112 -1.45 -5.25 -15.80
N THR A 113 -2.68 -5.51 -15.36
CA THR A 113 -3.14 -5.30 -13.98
C THR A 113 -3.15 -6.59 -13.16
N SER A 114 -2.59 -7.68 -13.70
CA SER A 114 -2.61 -9.01 -13.06
C SER A 114 -2.02 -9.00 -11.66
N SER A 115 -0.93 -8.26 -11.43
CA SER A 115 -0.30 -8.12 -10.12
C SER A 115 -1.23 -7.42 -9.10
N VAL A 116 -1.99 -6.43 -9.53
CA VAL A 116 -2.98 -5.74 -8.69
C VAL A 116 -4.12 -6.67 -8.32
N GLU A 117 -4.65 -7.42 -9.29
CA GLU A 117 -5.74 -8.38 -9.05
C GLU A 117 -5.28 -9.52 -8.13
N ALA A 118 -4.08 -10.05 -8.33
CA ALA A 118 -3.50 -11.07 -7.49
C ALA A 118 -3.32 -10.57 -6.04
N ALA A 119 -2.84 -9.34 -5.86
CA ALA A 119 -2.69 -8.75 -4.54
C ALA A 119 -4.05 -8.54 -3.85
N ILE A 120 -5.08 -8.07 -4.56
CA ILE A 120 -6.44 -7.92 -4.01
C ILE A 120 -7.04 -9.28 -3.65
N ALA A 121 -6.87 -10.28 -4.50
CA ALA A 121 -7.31 -11.65 -4.20
C ALA A 121 -6.63 -12.20 -2.95
N ALA A 122 -5.31 -11.96 -2.78
CA ALA A 122 -4.58 -12.34 -1.59
C ALA A 122 -5.11 -11.63 -0.33
N VAL A 123 -5.40 -10.32 -0.40
CA VAL A 123 -6.06 -9.61 0.70
C VAL A 123 -7.39 -10.28 1.06
N ARG A 124 -8.24 -10.53 0.08
CA ARG A 124 -9.60 -11.07 0.31
C ARG A 124 -9.60 -12.53 0.75
N SER A 125 -8.55 -13.30 0.46
CA SER A 125 -8.41 -14.67 0.99
C SER A 125 -8.20 -14.71 2.51
N VAL A 126 -7.71 -13.61 3.11
CA VAL A 126 -7.36 -13.52 4.54
C VAL A 126 -8.26 -12.52 5.28
N ASN A 127 -8.60 -11.41 4.63
CA ASN A 127 -9.29 -10.29 5.28
C ASN A 127 -10.36 -9.68 4.36
N LEU A 128 -11.62 -9.98 4.64
CA LEU A 128 -12.77 -9.50 3.87
C LEU A 128 -13.17 -8.06 4.23
N THR A 129 -12.64 -7.49 5.30
CA THR A 129 -13.10 -6.20 5.85
C THR A 129 -12.12 -5.05 5.64
N ALA A 130 -10.87 -5.34 5.28
CA ALA A 130 -9.88 -4.31 5.02
C ALA A 130 -10.30 -3.38 3.87
N TRP A 131 -10.06 -2.09 4.02
CA TRP A 131 -10.09 -1.17 2.88
C TRP A 131 -8.88 -1.41 1.99
N VAL A 132 -9.12 -1.62 0.70
CA VAL A 132 -8.06 -1.76 -0.30
C VAL A 132 -7.83 -0.43 -0.97
N VAL A 133 -6.59 0.06 -0.92
CA VAL A 133 -6.17 1.32 -1.55
C VAL A 133 -5.21 1.01 -2.68
N ILE A 134 -5.65 1.17 -3.92
CA ILE A 134 -4.81 0.95 -5.10
C ILE A 134 -3.96 2.21 -5.31
N LYS A 135 -2.65 2.05 -5.27
CA LYS A 135 -1.63 3.06 -5.58
C LYS A 135 -0.94 2.78 -6.91
N SER A 136 -0.98 1.53 -7.38
CA SER A 136 -0.45 1.15 -8.69
C SER A 136 -1.15 1.89 -9.83
N THR A 137 -0.43 2.15 -10.91
CA THR A 137 -1.00 2.76 -12.12
C THR A 137 -2.00 1.82 -12.77
N ILE A 138 -3.23 2.29 -12.97
CA ILE A 138 -4.34 1.50 -13.52
C ILE A 138 -5.09 2.30 -14.59
N PRO A 139 -5.78 1.64 -15.54
CA PRO A 139 -6.60 2.31 -16.55
C PRO A 139 -7.75 3.11 -15.97
N VAL A 140 -8.20 4.13 -16.71
CA VAL A 140 -9.42 4.89 -16.36
C VAL A 140 -10.63 3.95 -16.32
N GLY A 141 -11.45 4.06 -15.27
CA GLY A 141 -12.63 3.23 -15.05
C GLY A 141 -12.35 1.86 -14.43
N TYR A 142 -11.08 1.45 -14.32
CA TYR A 142 -10.71 0.13 -13.78
C TYR A 142 -11.28 -0.13 -12.37
N THR A 143 -11.15 0.82 -11.45
CA THR A 143 -11.64 0.63 -10.07
C THR A 143 -13.15 0.45 -10.02
N ALA A 144 -13.92 1.17 -10.83
CA ALA A 144 -15.37 1.01 -10.89
C ALA A 144 -15.75 -0.39 -11.41
N SER A 145 -15.15 -0.82 -12.52
CA SER A 145 -15.33 -2.16 -13.08
C SER A 145 -14.91 -3.27 -12.09
N LEU A 146 -13.82 -3.05 -11.35
CA LEU A 146 -13.34 -4.03 -10.37
C LEU A 146 -14.30 -4.17 -9.19
N ARG A 147 -14.84 -3.06 -8.67
CA ARG A 147 -15.88 -3.07 -7.62
C ARG A 147 -17.11 -3.83 -8.05
N GLU A 148 -17.63 -3.54 -9.24
CA GLU A 148 -18.79 -4.23 -9.81
C GLU A 148 -18.54 -5.74 -9.95
N ARG A 149 -17.41 -6.12 -10.55
CA ARG A 149 -17.03 -7.51 -10.77
C ARG A 149 -16.85 -8.31 -9.50
N LEU A 150 -16.29 -7.68 -8.44
CA LEU A 150 -16.05 -8.33 -7.14
C LEU A 150 -17.19 -8.15 -6.13
N GLY A 151 -18.15 -7.24 -6.40
CA GLY A 151 -19.18 -6.88 -5.42
C GLY A 151 -18.60 -6.25 -4.16
N ASP A 152 -17.52 -5.48 -4.30
CA ASP A 152 -16.73 -4.96 -3.16
C ASP A 152 -16.49 -3.45 -3.26
N ASP A 153 -17.26 -2.69 -2.48
CA ASP A 153 -17.17 -1.22 -2.44
C ASP A 153 -15.99 -0.70 -1.59
N ARG A 154 -15.27 -1.58 -0.89
CA ARG A 154 -14.08 -1.23 -0.08
C ARG A 154 -12.79 -1.17 -0.88
N ILE A 155 -12.88 -0.95 -2.18
CA ILE A 155 -11.73 -0.75 -3.06
C ILE A 155 -11.74 0.70 -3.51
N ILE A 156 -10.69 1.44 -3.20
CA ILE A 156 -10.52 2.85 -3.58
C ILE A 156 -9.23 3.03 -4.37
N PHE A 157 -9.21 4.07 -5.19
CA PHE A 157 -8.01 4.45 -5.95
C PHE A 157 -7.43 5.74 -5.39
N SER A 158 -6.14 5.74 -5.14
CA SER A 158 -5.40 6.92 -4.74
C SER A 158 -4.10 6.99 -5.55
N PRO A 159 -4.12 7.68 -6.72
CA PRO A 159 -2.97 7.75 -7.62
C PRO A 159 -1.74 8.34 -6.96
N GLU A 160 -0.57 8.02 -7.53
CA GLU A 160 0.72 8.48 -7.06
C GLU A 160 1.30 9.54 -8.01
N PHE A 161 2.01 10.52 -7.45
CA PHE A 161 2.65 11.62 -8.19
C PHE A 161 4.11 11.83 -7.78
N LEU A 162 4.73 10.83 -7.15
CA LEU A 162 6.11 10.92 -6.70
C LEU A 162 7.13 10.67 -7.82
N ARG A 163 8.34 11.13 -7.58
CA ARG A 163 9.51 10.84 -8.41
C ARG A 163 10.27 9.64 -7.83
N GLU A 164 10.73 8.75 -8.69
CA GLU A 164 11.68 7.71 -8.29
C GLU A 164 12.91 8.35 -7.63
N SER A 165 13.52 7.67 -6.67
CA SER A 165 14.65 8.15 -5.84
C SER A 165 14.37 9.36 -4.93
N LYS A 166 13.15 9.92 -4.94
CA LYS A 166 12.66 10.98 -4.04
C LYS A 166 11.29 10.68 -3.47
N ALA A 167 10.91 9.42 -3.44
CA ALA A 167 9.55 8.99 -3.15
C ALA A 167 9.10 9.40 -1.74
N LEU A 168 9.95 9.19 -0.73
CA LEU A 168 9.59 9.57 0.64
C LEU A 168 9.54 11.09 0.81
N TYR A 169 10.45 11.83 0.18
CA TYR A 169 10.41 13.29 0.21
C TYR A 169 9.10 13.83 -0.39
N ASP A 170 8.71 13.32 -1.55
CA ASP A 170 7.49 13.75 -2.23
C ASP A 170 6.22 13.35 -1.44
N ASN A 171 6.23 12.23 -0.73
CA ASN A 171 5.16 11.83 0.18
C ASN A 171 5.11 12.65 1.47
N LEU A 172 6.25 13.15 1.96
CA LEU A 172 6.30 14.08 3.10
C LEU A 172 5.81 15.49 2.73
N HIS A 173 5.97 15.87 1.45
CA HIS A 173 5.63 17.19 0.93
C HIS A 173 4.74 17.11 -0.31
N PRO A 174 3.57 16.46 -0.23
CA PRO A 174 2.73 16.23 -1.40
C PRO A 174 2.11 17.54 -1.88
N SER A 175 2.14 17.78 -3.19
CA SER A 175 1.41 18.91 -3.80
C SER A 175 -0.11 18.70 -3.72
N ARG A 176 -0.54 17.44 -3.71
CA ARG A 176 -1.94 17.00 -3.60
C ARG A 176 -2.02 15.54 -3.22
N ILE A 177 -3.11 15.18 -2.56
CA ILE A 177 -3.51 13.79 -2.33
C ILE A 177 -4.89 13.63 -2.96
N VAL A 178 -5.02 12.66 -3.85
CA VAL A 178 -6.30 12.36 -4.54
C VAL A 178 -6.81 11.02 -4.04
N VAL A 179 -8.08 10.98 -3.65
CA VAL A 179 -8.76 9.76 -3.22
C VAL A 179 -10.05 9.61 -4.01
N GLY A 180 -10.13 8.55 -4.81
CA GLY A 180 -11.34 8.17 -5.55
C GLY A 180 -12.21 7.27 -4.70
N ALA A 181 -13.25 7.82 -4.10
CA ALA A 181 -14.30 7.07 -3.42
C ALA A 181 -15.53 6.85 -4.32
N PRO A 182 -16.40 5.85 -4.04
CA PRO A 182 -17.72 5.79 -4.63
C PRO A 182 -18.47 7.10 -4.35
N LYS A 183 -19.25 7.58 -5.31
CA LYS A 183 -20.21 8.64 -5.01
C LYS A 183 -21.33 8.02 -4.18
N ASP A 184 -21.61 8.61 -3.04
CA ASP A 184 -22.87 8.36 -2.35
C ASP A 184 -23.99 8.94 -3.22
N ASP A 185 -24.95 8.12 -3.62
CA ASP A 185 -26.17 8.52 -4.34
C ASP A 185 -27.13 9.23 -3.39
#